data_95b6fa10bde595fc41bc09decb8eb00c
#
_entry.id   95b6fa10bde595fc41bc09decb8eb00c
#
_cell.length_a   1.000
_cell.length_b   1.000
_cell.length_c   1.000
_cell.angle_alpha   90.00
_cell.angle_beta   90.00
_cell.angle_gamma   90.00
#
_symmetry.space_group_name_H-M   'P 1'
#
loop_
_entity.id
_entity.type
_entity.pdbx_description
1 polymer ?
#
loop_
_entity_poly.entity_id
_entity_poly.type
_entity_poly.pdbx_seq_one_letter_code
_entity_poly.pdbx_strand_id
1 'polypeptide(L)' 'MKASDVRELTNQELEAKLADLKKELFNLRLSHATGQLNNPLSLNSVKKDIARVKTVLREREQAAKA' A
#
# COMPACT_ATOMS: atom_id res chain seq x y z
N MET A 1 -8.03 4.20 0.58
CA MET A 1 -7.94 3.56 1.93
C MET A 1 -7.76 4.64 2.99
N LYS A 2 -8.57 4.61 4.03
CA LYS A 2 -8.48 5.60 5.10
C LYS A 2 -7.48 5.15 6.15
N ALA A 3 -6.79 6.10 6.78
CA ALA A 3 -5.82 5.79 7.82
C ALA A 3 -6.46 5.04 9.00
N SER A 4 -7.69 5.40 9.37
CA SER A 4 -8.41 4.71 10.44
C SER A 4 -8.65 3.24 10.12
N ASP A 5 -8.99 2.92 8.87
CA ASP A 5 -9.21 1.54 8.45
C ASP A 5 -7.90 0.74 8.51
N VAL A 6 -6.80 1.35 8.10
CA VAL A 6 -5.48 0.72 8.15
C VAL A 6 -5.08 0.43 9.59
N ARG A 7 -5.37 1.35 10.51
CA ARG A 7 -5.01 1.19 11.93
C ARG A 7 -5.80 0.09 12.64
N GLU A 8 -6.95 -0.30 12.10
CA GLU A 8 -7.75 -1.39 12.66
C GLU A 8 -7.21 -2.78 12.30
N LEU A 9 -6.31 -2.87 11.31
CA LEU A 9 -5.77 -4.14 10.85
C LEU A 9 -4.67 -4.65 11.79
N THR A 10 -4.56 -5.98 11.90
CA THR A 10 -3.44 -6.60 12.62
C THR A 10 -2.15 -6.45 11.81
N ASN A 11 -1.00 -6.69 12.46
CA ASN A 11 0.29 -6.64 11.76
C ASN A 11 0.35 -7.62 10.60
N GLN A 12 -0.17 -8.83 10.78
CA GLN A 12 -0.22 -9.83 9.71
C GLN A 12 -1.09 -9.36 8.55
N GLU A 13 -2.23 -8.75 8.86
CA GLU A 13 -3.12 -8.22 7.83
C GLU A 13 -2.47 -7.06 7.08
N LEU A 14 -1.75 -6.20 7.80
CA LEU A 14 -1.02 -5.09 7.18
C LEU A 14 0.07 -5.58 6.25
N GLU A 15 0.83 -6.60 6.66
CA GLU A 15 1.87 -7.17 5.81
C GLU A 15 1.28 -7.83 4.57
N ALA A 16 0.19 -8.56 4.72
CA ALA A 16 -0.51 -9.16 3.58
C ALA A 16 -1.05 -8.09 2.64
N LYS A 17 -1.64 -7.03 3.19
CA LYS A 17 -2.14 -5.91 2.40
C LYS A 17 -1.02 -5.22 1.65
N LEU A 18 0.12 -5.02 2.31
CA LEU A 18 1.28 -4.41 1.69
C LEU A 18 1.79 -5.24 0.51
N ALA A 19 1.86 -6.56 0.67
CA ALA A 19 2.28 -7.45 -0.41
C ALA A 19 1.32 -7.37 -1.60
N ASP A 20 0.02 -7.36 -1.33
CA ASP A 20 -1.00 -7.24 -2.38
C ASP A 20 -0.90 -5.91 -3.11
N LEU A 21 -0.70 -4.82 -2.37
CA LEU A 21 -0.56 -3.49 -2.95
C LEU A 21 0.70 -3.38 -3.82
N LYS A 22 1.79 -4.00 -3.40
CA LYS A 22 3.02 -4.04 -4.19
C LYS A 22 2.82 -4.80 -5.49
N LYS A 23 2.11 -5.92 -5.44
CA LYS A 23 1.78 -6.68 -6.65
C LYS A 23 0.92 -5.86 -7.60
N GLU A 24 -0.07 -5.18 -7.06
CA GLU A 24 -0.95 -4.31 -7.85
C GLU A 24 -0.16 -3.17 -8.50
N LEU A 25 0.74 -2.55 -7.75
CA LEU A 25 1.60 -1.50 -8.28
C LEU A 25 2.48 -2.01 -9.41
N PHE A 26 3.07 -3.19 -9.23
CA PHE A 26 3.90 -3.81 -10.26
C PHE A 26 3.09 -4.06 -11.53
N ASN A 27 1.90 -4.62 -11.40
CA ASN A 27 1.02 -4.91 -12.54
C ASN A 27 0.60 -3.61 -13.25
N LEU A 28 0.30 -2.56 -12.49
CA LEU A 28 -0.07 -1.27 -13.07
C LEU A 28 1.09 -0.64 -13.84
N ARG A 29 2.31 -0.74 -13.29
CA ARG A 29 3.50 -0.25 -13.97
C ARG A 29 3.76 -1.02 -15.27
N LEU A 30 3.58 -2.33 -15.22
CA LEU A 30 3.76 -3.17 -16.40
C LEU A 30 2.73 -2.82 -17.48
N SER A 31 1.47 -2.65 -17.11
CA SER A 31 0.42 -2.24 -18.02
C SER A 31 0.71 -0.86 -18.62
N HIS A 32 1.21 0.06 -17.80
CA HIS A 32 1.58 1.40 -18.26
C HIS A 32 2.72 1.33 -19.28
N ALA A 33 3.72 0.50 -19.03
CA ALA A 33 4.86 0.33 -19.93
C ALA A 33 4.43 -0.26 -21.28
N THR A 34 3.40 -1.09 -21.30
CA THR A 34 2.86 -1.66 -22.53
C THR A 34 1.81 -0.77 -23.21
N GLY A 35 1.50 0.38 -22.61
CA GLY A 35 0.52 1.32 -23.15
C GLY A 35 -0.92 0.92 -22.92
N GLN A 36 -1.17 -0.08 -22.08
CA GLN A 36 -2.53 -0.57 -21.81
C GLN A 36 -3.21 0.15 -20.66
N LEU A 37 -2.45 0.86 -19.83
CA LEU A 37 -3.01 1.57 -18.69
C LEU A 37 -3.68 2.87 -19.15
N ASN A 38 -4.93 3.04 -18.75
CA ASN A 38 -5.73 4.18 -19.17
C ASN A 38 -5.87 5.25 -18.10
N ASN A 39 -5.54 4.94 -16.83
CA ASN A 39 -5.78 5.88 -15.74
C ASN A 39 -4.57 5.97 -14.81
N PRO A 40 -3.76 7.05 -14.95
CA PRO A 40 -2.60 7.25 -14.09
C PRO A 40 -2.97 7.51 -12.63
N LEU A 41 -4.20 7.91 -12.33
CA LEU A 41 -4.67 8.12 -10.96
C LEU A 41 -4.66 6.83 -10.15
N SER A 42 -4.89 5.69 -10.80
CA SER A 42 -4.84 4.38 -10.13
C SER A 42 -3.45 4.11 -9.56
N LEU A 43 -2.40 4.48 -10.30
CA LEU A 43 -1.03 4.32 -9.85
C LEU A 43 -0.76 5.14 -8.60
N ASN A 44 -1.18 6.41 -8.61
CA ASN A 44 -1.00 7.30 -7.46
C ASN A 44 -1.78 6.81 -6.24
N SER A 45 -3.00 6.32 -6.44
CA SER A 45 -3.83 5.79 -5.38
C SER A 45 -3.17 4.60 -4.69
N VAL A 46 -2.63 3.66 -5.46
CA VAL A 46 -1.93 2.49 -4.93
C VAL A 46 -0.67 2.91 -4.17
N LYS A 47 0.09 3.86 -4.70
CA LYS A 47 1.28 4.38 -4.01
C LYS A 47 0.94 5.00 -2.67
N LYS A 48 -0.15 5.76 -2.59
CA LYS A 48 -0.61 6.36 -1.34
C LYS A 48 -1.02 5.30 -0.33
N ASP A 49 -1.71 4.27 -0.79
CA ASP A 49 -2.12 3.17 0.09
C ASP A 49 -0.90 2.43 0.65
N ILE A 50 0.09 2.16 -0.19
CA ILE A 50 1.35 1.54 0.25
C ILE A 50 2.03 2.41 1.31
N ALA A 51 2.10 3.71 1.08
CA ALA A 51 2.70 4.65 2.02
C ALA A 51 1.99 4.64 3.37
N ARG A 52 0.65 4.61 3.36
CA ARG A 52 -0.15 4.56 4.59
C ARG A 52 0.10 3.28 5.37
N VAL A 53 0.10 2.14 4.70
CA VAL A 53 0.36 0.85 5.35
C VAL A 53 1.76 0.83 5.96
N LYS A 54 2.76 1.29 5.22
CA LYS A 54 4.14 1.39 5.72
C LYS A 54 4.24 2.31 6.92
N THR A 55 3.54 3.44 6.89
CA THR A 55 3.55 4.40 7.99
C THR A 55 2.99 3.79 9.26
N VAL A 56 1.86 3.09 9.17
CA VAL A 56 1.24 2.45 10.33
C VAL A 56 2.15 1.34 10.88
N LEU A 57 2.75 0.54 10.02
CA LEU A 57 3.70 -0.49 10.44
C LEU A 57 4.90 0.11 11.16
N ARG A 58 5.42 1.23 10.66
CA ARG A 58 6.54 1.94 11.28
C ARG A 58 6.14 2.50 12.65
N GLU A 59 4.96 3.09 12.75
CA GLU A 59 4.44 3.61 14.02
C GLU A 59 4.37 2.50 15.08
N ARG A 60 3.87 1.32 14.69
CA ARG A 60 3.77 0.18 15.60
C ARG A 60 5.13 -0.35 16.01
N GLU A 61 6.07 -0.39 15.09
CA GLU A 61 7.44 -0.80 15.38
C GLU A 61 8.10 0.15 16.35
N GLN A 62 7.94 1.45 16.16
CA GLN A 62 8.49 2.46 17.06
C GLN A 62 7.85 2.41 18.44
N ALA A 63 6.54 2.20 18.50
CA ALA A 63 5.84 2.05 19.77
C ALA A 63 6.32 0.82 20.54
N ALA A 64 6.61 -0.27 19.85
CA ALA A 64 7.12 -1.48 20.46
C ALA A 64 8.53 -1.31 21.01
N LYS A 65 9.31 -0.40 20.43
CA LYS A 65 10.67 -0.11 20.88
C LYS A 65 10.73 0.92 22.00
N ALA A 66 9.67 1.68 22.18
CA ALA A 66 9.57 2.66 23.25
C ALA A 66 9.30 2.00 24.63
#